data_8bfae5a73a1055e3f53bd6b9e04e6159
#
_entry.id   8bfae5a73a1055e3f53bd6b9e04e6159
#
_cell.length_a   1.000
_cell.length_b   1.000
_cell.length_c   1.000
_cell.angle_alpha   90.00
_cell.angle_beta   90.00
_cell.angle_gamma   90.00
#
_symmetry.space_group_name_H-M   'P 1'
#
loop_
_entity.id
_entity.type
_entity.pdbx_description
1 polymer ?
#
loop_
_entity_poly.entity_id
_entity_poly.type
_entity_poly.pdbx_seq_one_letter_code
_entity_poly.pdbx_strand_id
1 'polypeptide(L)' 'MATIKQAFKKRIWECSEKYKPTYQISYMENKDIMETEFTVNAASTAQNELQDFWNDFCKDNGLKKNSVVAVVCVG' A
#
# COMPACT_ATOMS: atom_id res chain seq x y z
N MET A 1 10.48 6.58 7.34
CA MET A 1 9.49 5.72 6.66
C MET A 1 8.12 6.33 6.78
N ALA A 2 7.16 5.83 6.02
CA ALA A 2 5.87 6.48 5.87
C ALA A 2 4.72 5.55 6.20
N THR A 3 3.54 6.17 6.42
CA THR A 3 2.27 5.43 6.49
C THR A 3 1.75 5.21 5.06
N ILE A 4 0.73 4.36 4.92
CA ILE A 4 0.06 4.16 3.63
C ILE A 4 -0.45 5.49 3.07
N LYS A 5 -1.08 6.30 3.90
CA LYS A 5 -1.62 7.60 3.49
C LYS A 5 -0.55 8.52 2.92
N GLN A 6 0.61 8.59 3.58
CA GLN A 6 1.70 9.45 3.14
C GLN A 6 2.33 8.96 1.82
N ALA A 7 2.55 7.65 1.71
CA ALA A 7 3.15 7.06 0.51
C ALA A 7 2.19 7.11 -0.68
N PHE A 8 0.91 6.87 -0.45
CA PHE A 8 -0.12 6.85 -1.49
C PHE A 8 -0.31 8.20 -2.16
N LYS A 9 -0.24 9.28 -1.41
CA LYS A 9 -0.44 10.64 -1.93
C LYS A 9 0.49 11.01 -3.08
N LYS A 10 1.65 10.37 -3.16
CA LYS A 10 2.64 10.67 -4.20
C LYS A 10 2.32 10.02 -5.54
N ARG A 11 1.42 9.02 -5.57
CA ARG A 11 1.19 8.19 -6.75
C ARG A 11 -0.28 7.95 -7.07
N ILE A 12 -1.18 8.67 -6.41
CA ILE A 12 -2.62 8.44 -6.54
C ILE A 12 -3.12 8.52 -7.99
N TRP A 13 -2.52 9.39 -8.80
CA TRP A 13 -2.94 9.63 -10.18
C TRP A 13 -2.64 8.45 -11.12
N GLU A 14 -1.66 7.62 -10.80
CA GLU A 14 -1.21 6.54 -11.69
C GLU A 14 -2.28 5.49 -11.96
N CYS A 15 -3.17 5.26 -11.00
CA CYS A 15 -4.21 4.24 -11.10
C CYS A 15 -5.62 4.81 -11.14
N SER A 16 -5.79 6.13 -11.26
CA SER A 16 -7.09 6.78 -11.10
C SER A 16 -8.15 6.33 -12.10
N GLU A 17 -7.74 5.89 -13.28
CA GLU A 17 -8.65 5.47 -14.36
C GLU A 17 -8.74 3.94 -14.53
N LYS A 18 -8.02 3.19 -13.71
CA LYS A 18 -8.00 1.74 -13.83
C LYS A 18 -9.16 1.10 -13.08
N TYR A 19 -9.67 0.02 -13.67
CA TYR A 19 -10.69 -0.81 -13.03
C TYR A 19 -9.99 -1.84 -12.13
N LYS A 20 -10.32 -1.82 -10.85
CA LYS A 20 -9.72 -2.73 -9.85
C LYS A 20 -8.18 -2.73 -9.90
N PRO A 21 -7.55 -1.58 -9.67
CA PRO A 21 -6.09 -1.50 -9.76
C PRO A 21 -5.40 -2.33 -8.68
N THR A 22 -4.22 -2.83 -9.02
CA THR A 22 -3.36 -3.54 -8.07
C THR A 22 -2.22 -2.62 -7.64
N TYR A 23 -2.01 -2.51 -6.34
CA TYR A 23 -0.93 -1.71 -5.76
C TYR A 23 0.10 -2.62 -5.11
N GLN A 24 1.36 -2.23 -5.24
CA GLN A 24 2.46 -2.88 -4.55
C GLN A 24 2.92 -1.99 -3.42
N ILE A 25 3.01 -2.55 -2.23
CA ILE A 25 3.50 -1.86 -1.04
C ILE A 25 4.90 -2.39 -0.75
N SER A 26 5.90 -1.51 -0.80
CA SER A 26 7.26 -1.81 -0.37
C SER A 26 7.41 -1.37 1.08
N TYR A 27 7.96 -2.23 1.92
CA TYR A 27 8.07 -1.95 3.36
C TYR A 27 9.37 -2.52 3.92
N MET A 28 9.77 -2.00 5.08
CA MET A 28 10.95 -2.50 5.78
C MET A 28 10.55 -3.54 6.81
N GLU A 29 11.20 -4.69 6.74
CA GLU A 29 11.10 -5.73 7.76
C GLU A 29 12.53 -6.05 8.22
N ASN A 30 12.83 -5.74 9.47
CA ASN A 30 14.19 -5.74 10.02
C ASN A 30 15.06 -4.77 9.22
N LYS A 31 16.02 -5.24 8.46
CA LYS A 31 16.86 -4.39 7.62
C LYS A 31 16.64 -4.64 6.13
N ASP A 32 15.64 -5.43 5.80
CA ASP A 32 15.36 -5.81 4.43
C ASP A 32 14.13 -5.07 3.90
N ILE A 33 14.15 -4.74 2.62
CA ILE A 33 12.98 -4.20 1.93
C ILE A 33 12.19 -5.35 1.36
N MET A 34 10.93 -5.44 1.77
CA MET A 34 10.00 -6.47 1.32
C MET A 34 8.87 -5.84 0.53
N GLU A 35 8.13 -6.66 -0.21
CA GLU A 35 7.04 -6.17 -1.05
C GLU A 35 5.81 -7.07 -0.88
N THR A 36 4.63 -6.45 -0.95
CA THR A 36 3.36 -7.17 -0.99
C THR A 36 2.42 -6.45 -1.95
N GLU A 37 1.46 -7.17 -2.50
CA GLU A 37 0.50 -6.61 -3.45
C GLU A 37 -0.92 -6.79 -2.97
N PHE A 38 -1.79 -5.85 -3.35
CA PHE A 38 -3.20 -5.92 -3.04
C PHE A 38 -4.02 -5.26 -4.14
N THR A 39 -5.06 -5.96 -4.62
CA THR A 39 -5.98 -5.44 -5.62
C THR A 39 -7.18 -4.82 -4.92
N VAL A 40 -7.41 -3.53 -5.18
CA VAL A 40 -8.55 -2.82 -4.60
C VAL A 40 -9.78 -2.96 -5.48
N ASN A 41 -10.96 -2.69 -4.93
CA ASN A 41 -12.22 -2.78 -5.67
C ASN A 41 -12.44 -1.62 -6.62
N ALA A 42 -11.96 -0.43 -6.24
CA ALA A 42 -12.10 0.78 -7.06
C ALA A 42 -10.97 1.75 -6.77
N ALA A 43 -10.56 2.51 -7.79
CA ALA A 43 -9.52 3.53 -7.61
C ALA A 43 -9.95 4.63 -6.63
N SER A 44 -11.24 4.98 -6.62
CA SER A 44 -11.78 6.03 -5.74
C SER A 44 -11.70 5.67 -4.25
N THR A 45 -11.68 4.38 -3.90
CA THR A 45 -11.61 3.92 -2.52
C THR A 45 -10.27 3.25 -2.21
N ALA A 46 -9.31 3.34 -3.12
CA ALA A 46 -8.05 2.62 -3.03
C ALA A 46 -7.28 2.92 -1.74
N GLN A 47 -7.19 4.18 -1.35
CA GLN A 47 -6.44 4.56 -0.15
C GLN A 47 -7.02 3.90 1.10
N ASN A 48 -8.34 3.91 1.25
CA ASN A 48 -9.01 3.30 2.40
C ASN A 48 -8.85 1.78 2.40
N GLU A 49 -9.02 1.15 1.25
CA GLU A 49 -8.86 -0.30 1.11
C GLU A 49 -7.44 -0.75 1.40
N LEU A 50 -6.45 0.00 0.91
CA LEU A 50 -5.05 -0.30 1.19
C LEU A 50 -4.71 -0.11 2.67
N GLN A 51 -5.30 0.91 3.31
CA GLN A 51 -5.08 1.14 4.72
C GLN A 51 -5.63 -0.02 5.56
N ASP A 52 -6.83 -0.51 5.23
CA ASP A 52 -7.43 -1.64 5.93
C ASP A 52 -6.60 -2.91 5.72
N PHE A 53 -6.19 -3.18 4.49
CA PHE A 53 -5.31 -4.30 4.17
C PHE A 53 -4.01 -4.21 4.96
N TRP A 54 -3.38 -3.04 4.96
CA TRP A 54 -2.11 -2.83 5.63
C TRP A 54 -2.21 -2.98 7.14
N ASN A 55 -3.30 -2.51 7.73
CA ASN A 55 -3.53 -2.69 9.16
C ASN A 55 -3.54 -4.17 9.55
N ASP A 56 -4.27 -4.99 8.79
CA ASP A 56 -4.35 -6.42 9.02
C ASP A 56 -3.01 -7.12 8.74
N PHE A 57 -2.35 -6.73 7.67
CA PHE A 57 -1.05 -7.27 7.29
C PHE A 57 0.00 -7.00 8.37
N CYS A 58 0.05 -5.79 8.90
CA CYS A 58 0.98 -5.43 9.96
C CYS A 58 0.71 -6.21 11.24
N LYS A 59 -0.56 -6.38 11.59
CA LYS A 59 -0.96 -7.15 12.76
C LYS A 59 -0.53 -8.61 12.66
N ASP A 60 -0.75 -9.21 11.48
CA ASP A 60 -0.42 -10.62 11.25
C ASP A 60 1.08 -10.87 11.21
N ASN A 61 1.88 -9.88 10.81
CA ASN A 61 3.32 -10.02 10.63
C ASN A 61 4.16 -9.28 11.69
N GLY A 62 3.52 -8.67 12.67
CA GLY A 62 4.23 -7.95 13.73
C GLY A 62 4.98 -6.72 13.24
N LEU A 63 4.44 -6.03 12.23
CA LEU A 63 5.08 -4.86 11.63
C LEU A 63 4.48 -3.56 12.18
N LYS A 64 5.25 -2.48 12.10
CA LYS A 64 4.77 -1.15 12.42
C LYS A 64 4.06 -0.56 11.21
N LYS A 65 2.94 0.14 11.44
CA LYS A 65 2.15 0.74 10.36
C LYS A 65 2.90 1.81 9.59
N ASN A 66 3.92 2.42 10.17
CA ASN A 66 4.74 3.44 9.52
C ASN A 66 6.00 2.88 8.86
N SER A 67 6.07 1.59 8.59
CA SER A 67 7.21 0.96 7.95
C SER A 67 7.15 0.95 6.41
N VAL A 68 6.20 1.68 5.83
CA VAL A 68 6.03 1.76 4.38
C VAL A 68 7.16 2.57 3.74
N VAL A 69 7.75 2.02 2.70
CA VAL A 69 8.78 2.71 1.89
C VAL A 69 8.10 3.40 0.70
N ALA A 70 7.26 2.68 -0.03
CA ALA A 70 6.58 3.22 -1.20
C ALA A 70 5.31 2.43 -1.50
N VAL A 71 4.37 3.09 -2.20
CA VAL A 71 3.18 2.45 -2.78
C VAL A 71 3.17 2.82 -4.25
N VAL A 72 3.11 1.81 -5.12
CA VAL A 72 3.08 2.03 -6.56
C VAL A 72 1.98 1.21 -7.20
N CYS A 73 1.47 1.69 -8.33
CA CYS A 73 0.48 0.95 -9.11
C CYS A 73 1.18 -0.02 -10.03
N VAL A 74 0.81 -1.29 -10.00
CA VAL A 74 1.45 -2.32 -10.81
C VAL A 74 0.47 -3.06 -11.75
N GLY A 75 -0.80 -2.75 -11.65
CA GLY A 75 -1.75 -3.44 -12.53
C GLY A 75 -3.12 -2.83 -12.65
#